data_69950044e28025591dc5c595373394e5
#
_entry.id   69950044e28025591dc5c595373394e5
#
_cell.length_a   1.000
_cell.length_b   1.000
_cell.length_c   1.000
_cell.angle_alpha   90.00
_cell.angle_beta   90.00
_cell.angle_gamma   90.00
#
_symmetry.space_group_name_H-M   'P 1'
#
loop_
_entity.id
_entity.type
_entity.pdbx_description
1 polymer ?
#
loop_
_entity_poly.entity_id
_entity_poly.type
_entity_poly.pdbx_seq_one_letter_code
_entity_poly.pdbx_strand_id
1 'polypeptide(L)'
;MIKYISISLLISSVIFSQEIIHTEKHSTGDYIIYLEYYRKNSRGLVKTKKETYHPNGVMSSELFFRLGKIHGLNRGWYEDGSIGFEYSYENGKENGSWIEWYSNGQKSIEGTMKNGERDGLWTHYW
;
A
#
# COMPACT_ATOMS: atom_id res chain seq x y z
N MET A 1 -10.66 9.76 21.43
CA MET A 1 -11.49 10.46 20.42
C MET A 1 -10.64 10.68 19.18
N ILE A 2 -10.94 9.97 18.12
CA ILE A 2 -10.22 10.09 16.83
C ILE A 2 -10.68 11.38 16.17
N LYS A 3 -9.78 12.37 16.09
CA LYS A 3 -10.06 13.60 15.35
C LYS A 3 -9.75 13.35 13.88
N TYR A 4 -10.78 13.31 13.07
CA TYR A 4 -10.64 13.33 11.61
C TYR A 4 -10.27 14.74 11.19
N ILE A 5 -9.06 14.93 10.69
CA ILE A 5 -8.66 16.17 10.04
C ILE A 5 -8.68 15.89 8.54
N SER A 6 -9.74 16.35 7.88
CA SER A 6 -9.80 16.39 6.43
C SER A 6 -8.97 17.58 5.96
N ILE A 7 -7.81 17.33 5.38
CA ILE A 7 -7.01 18.38 4.74
C ILE A 7 -7.22 18.22 3.23
N SER A 8 -8.09 19.04 2.67
CA SER A 8 -8.13 19.22 1.21
C SER A 8 -6.94 20.08 0.81
N LEU A 9 -5.85 19.46 0.39
CA LEU A 9 -4.75 20.15 -0.24
C LEU A 9 -5.08 20.32 -1.72
N LEU A 10 -5.54 21.51 -2.11
CA LEU A 10 -5.55 21.96 -3.49
C LEU A 10 -4.09 22.19 -3.91
N ILE A 11 -3.49 21.22 -4.55
CA ILE A 11 -2.27 21.45 -5.33
C ILE A 11 -2.71 21.62 -6.77
N SER A 12 -2.83 22.89 -7.18
CA SER A 12 -2.94 23.25 -8.57
C SER A 12 -1.56 23.13 -9.19
N SER A 13 -1.39 22.21 -10.12
CA SER A 13 -0.68 22.52 -11.36
C SER A 13 -0.50 21.32 -12.29
N VAL A 14 -1.04 21.51 -13.46
CA VAL A 14 -0.48 21.17 -14.77
C VAL A 14 -0.32 19.70 -15.14
N ILE A 15 -1.41 19.24 -15.83
CA ILE A 15 -1.38 18.43 -17.05
C ILE A 15 -0.50 17.17 -17.00
N PHE A 16 -1.07 16.07 -16.62
CA PHE A 16 -1.27 14.82 -17.32
C PHE A 16 -2.05 13.84 -16.42
N SER A 17 -3.29 13.58 -16.85
CA SER A 17 -4.14 12.47 -16.38
C SER A 17 -4.42 12.33 -14.88
N GLN A 18 -5.46 13.00 -14.46
CA GLN A 18 -6.37 12.59 -13.37
C GLN A 18 -5.76 12.24 -12.01
N GLU A 19 -5.57 13.30 -11.34
CA GLU A 19 -4.99 13.42 -10.06
C GLU A 19 -5.82 12.96 -8.91
N ILE A 20 -5.12 12.65 -7.86
CA ILE A 20 -5.58 12.49 -6.49
C ILE A 20 -6.33 13.76 -6.09
N ILE A 21 -7.61 13.64 -5.89
CA ILE A 21 -8.46 14.77 -5.57
C ILE A 21 -8.69 14.86 -4.06
N HIS A 22 -8.48 13.78 -3.35
CA HIS A 22 -8.75 13.71 -1.93
C HIS A 22 -7.77 12.79 -1.24
N THR A 23 -7.22 13.26 -0.12
CA THR A 23 -6.38 12.47 0.78
C THR A 23 -6.98 12.54 2.17
N GLU A 24 -7.32 11.41 2.74
CA GLU A 24 -7.74 11.30 4.13
C GLU A 24 -6.55 10.93 4.99
N LYS A 25 -6.31 11.75 6.02
CA LYS A 25 -5.28 11.53 7.01
C LYS A 25 -5.92 11.05 8.30
N HIS A 26 -5.48 9.92 8.78
CA HIS A 26 -5.85 9.39 10.09
C HIS A 26 -4.64 9.48 11.01
N SER A 27 -4.81 10.14 12.15
CA SER A 27 -3.73 10.33 13.12
C SER A 27 -4.24 10.15 14.54
N THR A 28 -3.35 9.72 15.43
CA THR A 28 -3.54 9.77 16.88
C THR A 28 -2.37 10.54 17.47
N GLY A 29 -2.67 11.60 18.27
CA GLY A 29 -1.61 12.44 18.81
C GLY A 29 -0.73 13.04 17.70
N ASP A 30 0.55 12.86 17.80
CA ASP A 30 1.55 13.53 16.95
C ASP A 30 1.97 12.76 15.69
N TYR A 31 1.48 11.55 15.47
CA TYR A 31 1.87 10.75 14.31
C TYR A 31 0.70 10.35 13.42
N ILE A 32 1.01 10.13 12.14
CA ILE A 32 0.06 9.66 11.14
C ILE A 32 -0.04 8.14 11.26
N ILE A 33 -1.27 7.62 11.29
CA ILE A 33 -1.52 6.17 11.26
C ILE A 33 -1.56 5.69 9.82
N TYR A 34 -2.36 6.35 8.98
CA TYR A 34 -2.44 6.04 7.55
C TYR A 34 -2.97 7.21 6.74
N LEU A 35 -2.70 7.17 5.44
CA LEU A 35 -3.25 8.05 4.40
C LEU A 35 -4.01 7.22 3.39
N GLU A 36 -5.17 7.71 2.97
CA GLU A 36 -5.94 7.14 1.88
C GLU A 36 -6.07 8.14 0.75
N TYR A 37 -5.85 7.66 -0.46
CA TYR A 37 -5.84 8.45 -1.69
C TYR A 37 -7.02 8.06 -2.57
N TYR A 38 -7.70 9.06 -3.09
CA TYR A 38 -8.89 8.88 -3.91
C TYR A 38 -8.77 9.65 -5.20
N ARG A 39 -9.39 9.12 -6.25
CA ARG A 39 -9.60 9.80 -7.53
C ARG A 39 -11.08 9.95 -7.78
N LYS A 40 -11.50 11.11 -8.29
CA LYS A 40 -12.89 11.36 -8.70
C LYS A 40 -13.12 10.81 -10.11
N ASN A 41 -14.23 10.14 -10.29
CA ASN A 41 -14.75 9.75 -11.59
C ASN A 41 -16.24 10.14 -11.69
N SER A 42 -16.92 9.74 -12.76
CA SER A 42 -18.35 10.03 -12.98
C SER A 42 -19.29 9.45 -11.91
N ARG A 43 -18.82 8.48 -11.12
CA ARG A 43 -19.61 7.81 -10.07
C ARG A 43 -19.24 8.26 -8.65
N GLY A 44 -18.26 9.16 -8.51
CA GLY A 44 -17.80 9.68 -7.22
C GLY A 44 -16.31 9.41 -6.95
N LEU A 45 -15.94 9.38 -5.66
CA LEU A 45 -14.58 9.13 -5.23
C LEU A 45 -14.28 7.63 -5.23
N VAL A 46 -13.16 7.26 -5.81
CA VAL A 46 -12.67 5.86 -5.86
C VAL A 46 -11.29 5.82 -5.22
N LYS A 47 -11.12 4.95 -4.22
CA LYS A 47 -9.83 4.72 -3.56
C LYS A 47 -8.83 4.16 -4.57
N THR A 48 -7.64 4.74 -4.59
CA THR A 48 -6.54 4.34 -5.49
C THR A 48 -5.32 3.84 -4.75
N LYS A 49 -5.07 4.32 -3.52
CA LYS A 49 -3.91 3.96 -2.72
C LYS A 49 -4.22 4.07 -1.23
N LYS A 50 -3.54 3.28 -0.42
CA LYS A 50 -3.44 3.45 1.03
C LYS A 50 -1.99 3.30 1.46
N GLU A 51 -1.53 4.20 2.30
CA GLU A 51 -0.24 4.15 2.98
C GLU A 51 -0.48 4.05 4.48
N THR A 52 0.26 3.19 5.15
CA THR A 52 0.24 3.03 6.60
C THR A 52 1.62 3.37 7.16
N TYR A 53 1.68 3.88 8.37
CA TYR A 53 2.92 4.35 8.97
C TYR A 53 3.14 3.74 10.34
N HIS A 54 4.40 3.47 10.65
CA HIS A 54 4.86 3.16 12.00
C HIS A 54 4.77 4.42 12.90
N PRO A 55 4.72 4.27 14.22
CA PRO A 55 4.72 5.42 15.15
C PRO A 55 5.91 6.36 14.97
N ASN A 56 7.05 5.86 14.51
CA ASN A 56 8.25 6.67 14.22
C ASN A 56 8.16 7.47 12.92
N GLY A 57 7.03 7.37 12.18
CA GLY A 57 6.81 8.10 10.92
C GLY A 57 7.33 7.39 9.67
N VAL A 58 8.02 6.27 9.79
CA VAL A 58 8.43 5.45 8.66
C VAL A 58 7.20 4.75 8.06
N MET A 59 7.11 4.71 6.74
CA MET A 59 6.03 3.98 6.07
C MET A 59 6.12 2.50 6.43
N SER A 60 5.00 1.92 6.89
CA SER A 60 4.91 0.50 7.22
C SER A 60 4.33 -0.33 6.08
N SER A 61 3.43 0.23 5.28
CA SER A 61 2.92 -0.46 4.09
C SER A 61 2.34 0.50 3.05
N GLU A 62 2.29 0.06 1.80
CA GLU A 62 1.50 0.68 0.75
C GLU A 62 0.67 -0.36 -0.01
N LEU A 63 -0.54 0.03 -0.34
CA LEU A 63 -1.53 -0.77 -1.07
C LEU A 63 -2.11 0.04 -2.21
N PHE A 64 -2.21 -0.56 -3.38
CA PHE A 64 -2.87 0.03 -4.53
C PHE A 64 -4.21 -0.62 -4.79
N PHE A 65 -5.15 0.16 -5.33
CA PHE A 65 -6.51 -0.28 -5.61
C PHE A 65 -6.92 0.03 -7.04
N ARG A 66 -7.65 -0.89 -7.63
CA ARG A 66 -8.31 -0.73 -8.92
C ARG A 66 -9.74 -1.23 -8.80
N LEU A 67 -10.71 -0.40 -9.15
CA LEU A 67 -12.14 -0.73 -9.06
C LEU A 67 -12.55 -1.31 -7.70
N GLY A 68 -12.03 -0.71 -6.59
CA GLY A 68 -12.35 -1.11 -5.23
C GLY A 68 -11.67 -2.39 -4.73
N LYS A 69 -10.81 -3.01 -5.53
CA LYS A 69 -10.05 -4.21 -5.17
C LYS A 69 -8.56 -3.91 -5.11
N ILE A 70 -7.82 -4.60 -4.24
CA ILE A 70 -6.36 -4.54 -4.22
C ILE A 70 -5.85 -4.99 -5.59
N HIS A 71 -4.93 -4.21 -6.16
CA HIS A 71 -4.38 -4.48 -7.48
C HIS A 71 -3.00 -3.87 -7.62
N GLY A 72 -2.05 -4.62 -8.16
CA GLY A 72 -0.67 -4.21 -8.29
C GLY A 72 0.18 -4.69 -7.13
N LEU A 73 1.27 -4.00 -6.88
CA LEU A 73 2.27 -4.38 -5.91
C LEU A 73 1.90 -3.84 -4.52
N ASN A 74 1.83 -4.71 -3.54
CA ASN A 74 1.66 -4.40 -2.13
C ASN A 74 3.02 -4.59 -1.43
N ARG A 75 3.48 -3.57 -0.72
CA ARG A 75 4.77 -3.55 -0.03
C ARG A 75 4.62 -3.23 1.44
N GLY A 76 5.54 -3.76 2.23
CA GLY A 76 5.67 -3.41 3.63
C GLY A 76 7.11 -3.26 4.07
N TRP A 77 7.32 -2.41 5.06
CA TRP A 77 8.64 -2.06 5.59
C TRP A 77 8.68 -2.21 7.09
N TYR A 78 9.82 -2.56 7.60
CA TYR A 78 10.13 -2.54 9.03
C TYR A 78 10.29 -1.10 9.53
N GLU A 79 10.32 -0.93 10.85
CA GLU A 79 10.47 0.39 11.50
C GLU A 79 11.79 1.11 11.15
N ASP A 80 12.82 0.36 10.74
CA ASP A 80 14.10 0.90 10.29
C ASP A 80 14.09 1.32 8.79
N GLY A 81 12.95 1.11 8.09
CA GLY A 81 12.78 1.43 6.68
C GLY A 81 13.26 0.35 5.72
N SER A 82 13.82 -0.77 6.21
CA SER A 82 14.14 -1.91 5.36
C SER A 82 12.88 -2.61 4.87
N ILE A 83 12.93 -3.16 3.65
CA ILE A 83 11.78 -3.86 3.10
C ILE A 83 11.50 -5.15 3.86
N GLY A 84 10.22 -5.40 4.18
CA GLY A 84 9.77 -6.62 4.86
C GLY A 84 9.06 -7.59 3.94
N PHE A 85 8.23 -7.08 3.02
CA PHE A 85 7.54 -7.92 2.06
C PHE A 85 7.17 -7.18 0.77
N GLU A 86 6.96 -7.96 -0.28
CA GLU A 86 6.44 -7.51 -1.56
C GLU A 86 5.54 -8.60 -2.16
N TYR A 87 4.26 -8.28 -2.34
CA TYR A 87 3.25 -9.19 -2.83
C TYR A 87 2.52 -8.60 -4.03
N SER A 88 2.32 -9.40 -5.07
CA SER A 88 1.57 -9.00 -6.26
C SER A 88 0.10 -9.40 -6.15
N TYR A 89 -0.79 -8.47 -6.49
CA TYR A 89 -2.24 -8.67 -6.49
C TYR A 89 -2.85 -8.32 -7.84
N GLU A 90 -3.84 -9.10 -8.22
CA GLU A 90 -4.69 -8.83 -9.37
C GLU A 90 -6.16 -9.00 -8.99
N ASN A 91 -6.94 -7.91 -9.11
CA ASN A 91 -8.39 -7.89 -8.84
C ASN A 91 -8.77 -8.48 -7.46
N GLY A 92 -7.97 -8.20 -6.43
CA GLY A 92 -8.22 -8.59 -5.05
C GLY A 92 -7.70 -9.97 -4.66
N LYS A 93 -7.00 -10.66 -5.55
CA LYS A 93 -6.36 -11.95 -5.28
C LYS A 93 -4.86 -11.85 -5.45
N GLU A 94 -4.11 -12.62 -4.67
CA GLU A 94 -2.69 -12.79 -4.86
C GLU A 94 -2.43 -13.42 -6.24
N ASN A 95 -1.63 -12.75 -7.05
CA ASN A 95 -1.30 -13.21 -8.40
C ASN A 95 0.02 -12.61 -8.85
N GLY A 96 1.05 -13.42 -9.00
CA GLY A 96 2.42 -13.02 -9.32
C GLY A 96 3.39 -13.25 -8.18
N SER A 97 4.41 -12.42 -8.06
CA SER A 97 5.50 -12.58 -7.10
C SER A 97 5.03 -12.43 -5.65
N TRP A 98 5.63 -13.25 -4.78
CA TRP A 98 5.51 -13.22 -3.33
C TRP A 98 6.91 -13.28 -2.74
N ILE A 99 7.34 -12.22 -2.06
CA ILE A 99 8.69 -12.15 -1.49
C ILE A 99 8.61 -11.56 -0.09
N GLU A 100 9.34 -12.17 0.84
CA GLU A 100 9.52 -11.66 2.20
C GLU A 100 11.02 -11.56 2.52
N TRP A 101 11.36 -10.63 3.38
CA TRP A 101 12.72 -10.41 3.85
C TRP A 101 12.78 -10.40 5.38
N TYR A 102 13.89 -10.86 5.91
CA TYR A 102 14.26 -10.61 7.30
C TYR A 102 14.64 -9.14 7.49
N SER A 103 14.62 -8.67 8.74
CA SER A 103 15.05 -7.32 9.09
C SER A 103 16.53 -7.03 8.78
N ASN A 104 17.36 -8.07 8.59
CA ASN A 104 18.75 -7.94 8.14
C ASN A 104 18.89 -7.74 6.61
N GLY A 105 17.77 -7.67 5.87
CA GLY A 105 17.74 -7.47 4.43
C GLY A 105 17.89 -8.73 3.57
N GLN A 106 18.10 -9.91 4.19
CA GLN A 106 18.15 -11.16 3.46
C GLN A 106 16.73 -11.66 3.16
N LYS A 107 16.52 -12.28 2.00
CA LYS A 107 15.24 -12.94 1.70
C LYS A 107 14.97 -14.05 2.72
N SER A 108 13.73 -14.15 3.16
CA SER A 108 13.26 -15.25 4.02
C SER A 108 12.41 -16.25 3.26
N ILE A 109 11.57 -15.74 2.35
CA ILE A 109 10.67 -16.55 1.51
C ILE A 109 10.57 -15.93 0.12
N GLU A 110 10.50 -16.77 -0.90
CA GLU A 110 10.05 -16.32 -2.22
C GLU A 110 9.28 -17.42 -2.95
N GLY A 111 8.33 -17.00 -3.77
CA GLY A 111 7.50 -17.89 -4.58
C GLY A 111 6.58 -17.13 -5.50
N THR A 112 5.67 -17.85 -6.10
CA THR A 112 4.65 -17.31 -6.99
C THR A 112 3.26 -17.70 -6.49
N MET A 113 2.34 -16.76 -6.60
CA MET A 113 0.92 -16.97 -6.36
C MET A 113 0.16 -16.94 -7.68
N LYS A 114 -0.89 -17.73 -7.79
CA LYS A 114 -1.82 -17.72 -8.92
C LYS A 114 -3.23 -17.85 -8.41
N ASN A 115 -4.03 -16.81 -8.63
CA ASN A 115 -5.43 -16.75 -8.22
C ASN A 115 -5.67 -17.03 -6.72
N GLY A 116 -4.74 -16.63 -5.84
CA GLY A 116 -4.82 -16.82 -4.40
C GLY A 116 -4.26 -18.14 -3.88
N GLU A 117 -3.65 -18.94 -4.74
CA GLU A 117 -3.00 -20.22 -4.37
C GLU A 117 -1.52 -20.19 -4.71
N ARG A 118 -0.72 -20.95 -3.96
CA ARG A 118 0.70 -21.13 -4.28
C ARG A 118 0.86 -21.84 -5.61
N ASP A 119 1.72 -21.31 -6.48
CA ASP A 119 2.01 -21.85 -7.79
C ASP A 119 3.51 -22.12 -7.94
N GLY A 120 3.87 -23.35 -8.30
CA GLY A 120 5.24 -23.76 -8.51
C GLY A 120 6.11 -23.83 -7.26
N LEU A 121 7.41 -23.56 -7.44
CA LEU A 121 8.41 -23.67 -6.39
C LEU A 121 8.35 -22.51 -5.39
N TRP A 122 8.45 -22.85 -4.11
CA TRP A 122 8.61 -21.91 -3.00
C TRP A 122 9.93 -22.19 -2.29
N THR A 123 10.72 -21.15 -2.11
CA THR A 123 12.03 -21.21 -1.47
C THR A 123 11.99 -20.53 -0.11
N HIS A 124 12.50 -21.18 0.91
CA HIS A 124 12.71 -20.64 2.24
C HIS A 124 14.20 -20.52 2.48
N TYR A 125 14.62 -19.38 3.00
CA TYR A 125 16.00 -19.06 3.34
C TYR A 125 16.15 -18.99 4.86
N TRP A 126 17.29 -19.47 5.35
CA TRP A 126 17.59 -19.56 6.80
C TRP A 126 18.76 -18.66 7.18
#